data_223000e2b13a7d17fda1507400d18457
#
_entry.id   223000e2b13a7d17fda1507400d18457
#
_cell.length_a   1.000
_cell.length_b   1.000
_cell.length_c   1.000
_cell.angle_alpha   90.00
_cell.angle_beta   90.00
_cell.angle_gamma   90.00
#
_symmetry.space_group_name_H-M   'P 1'
#
loop_
_entity.id
_entity.type
_entity.pdbx_description
1 polymer ?
#
loop_
_entity_poly.entity_id
_entity_poly.type
_entity_poly.pdbx_seq_one_letter_code
_entity_poly.pdbx_strand_id
1 'polypeptide(L)'
;MSSYIGGKGNYFLNSVIHRSNAPVAFDSDGVLIENSLFSDIEWQVNSNGGSGSVMFGKNAIFRRNTVLRGGNCEGIRAIGSGSVIELNRVTDSGNLQHDGSAINVGTTKHAGTRVAYNWSHDTNGQGIRFDYHGELVFRPDGKVYGDGVCMNNVSWNTMTNQIKGDRHLVLNNTIINSSSYPVFEEEKVTLAVQGFRSMHGIMGNTHSLTRNNIATIKNRSWNLDAPGRIKSDGYAPPLASEIPGRSDSNMLTPGASWIYLRDPKNYDFRPKEDSPLIDSGARVKREDLPSAISNYKEQNIIGYAPDIGAYEYGASRYWIPGRKTTTASSPVPKDGGRDVPLNADLMFLEAYNSTHHRILIGESPDSLVEITQIKNLETNIVTPEKLKPETTYYWRVDAHVPTAKQAIQTGDLWRFSTNSD
;
A
#
# COMPACT_ATOMS: atom_id res chain seq x y z
N MET A 1 16.75 3.17 23.84
CA MET A 1 18.02 3.00 23.10
C MET A 1 17.63 2.57 21.71
N SER A 2 17.89 3.38 20.68
CA SER A 2 17.54 3.03 19.29
C SER A 2 18.53 2.01 18.76
N SER A 3 18.07 0.99 18.05
CA SER A 3 18.95 0.10 17.29
C SER A 3 19.36 0.83 16.01
N TYR A 4 20.63 1.13 15.85
CA TYR A 4 21.14 1.93 14.74
C TYR A 4 22.13 1.11 13.89
N ILE A 5 21.88 1.08 12.59
CA ILE A 5 22.75 0.48 11.58
C ILE A 5 23.15 1.58 10.59
N GLY A 6 24.42 1.98 10.61
CA GLY A 6 24.97 3.02 9.74
C GLY A 6 25.96 2.48 8.72
N GLY A 7 26.41 3.34 7.76
CA GLY A 7 27.39 3.02 6.72
C GLY A 7 26.83 3.13 5.30
N LYS A 8 27.42 2.42 4.33
CA LYS A 8 26.96 2.38 2.94
C LYS A 8 26.77 0.95 2.45
N GLY A 9 25.74 0.72 1.61
CA GLY A 9 25.51 -0.53 0.91
C GLY A 9 25.28 -1.73 1.83
N ASN A 10 24.70 -1.52 3.01
CA ASN A 10 24.39 -2.58 3.96
C ASN A 10 23.17 -3.39 3.50
N TYR A 11 23.11 -4.64 3.96
CA TYR A 11 22.01 -5.56 3.68
C TYR A 11 21.39 -6.02 5.00
N PHE A 12 20.05 -6.01 5.06
CA PHE A 12 19.28 -6.61 6.14
C PHE A 12 18.22 -7.51 5.51
N LEU A 13 18.51 -8.81 5.49
CA LEU A 13 17.75 -9.78 4.69
C LEU A 13 17.19 -10.91 5.55
N ASN A 14 15.99 -11.37 5.22
CA ASN A 14 15.36 -12.58 5.78
C ASN A 14 15.38 -12.63 7.31
N SER A 15 15.27 -11.48 7.94
CA SER A 15 15.50 -11.32 9.37
C SER A 15 14.20 -11.00 10.12
N VAL A 16 14.24 -11.19 11.44
CA VAL A 16 13.11 -10.87 12.32
C VAL A 16 13.59 -9.96 13.43
N ILE A 17 12.93 -8.80 13.57
CA ILE A 17 13.04 -7.97 14.77
C ILE A 17 11.68 -7.99 15.46
N HIS A 18 11.66 -8.49 16.67
CA HIS A 18 10.45 -8.65 17.46
C HIS A 18 10.65 -8.06 18.86
N ARG A 19 9.66 -7.26 19.33
CA ARG A 19 9.65 -6.64 20.66
C ARG A 19 10.82 -5.67 20.88
N SER A 20 10.79 -4.54 20.21
CA SER A 20 11.69 -3.42 20.52
C SER A 20 10.89 -2.25 21.09
N ASN A 21 11.27 -1.76 22.26
CA ASN A 21 10.66 -0.56 22.83
C ASN A 21 11.05 0.72 22.09
N ALA A 22 12.11 0.69 21.30
CA ALA A 22 12.61 1.83 20.54
C ALA A 22 12.50 1.57 19.04
N PRO A 23 12.50 2.64 18.21
CA PRO A 23 12.54 2.51 16.76
C PRO A 23 13.77 1.72 16.29
N VAL A 24 13.61 1.06 15.14
CA VAL A 24 14.72 0.43 14.42
C VAL A 24 15.14 1.34 13.28
N ALA A 25 16.36 1.84 13.30
CA ALA A 25 16.86 2.79 12.33
C ALA A 25 18.02 2.22 11.48
N PHE A 26 17.86 2.30 10.17
CA PHE A 26 18.85 1.94 9.15
C PHE A 26 19.32 3.24 8.44
N ASP A 27 20.15 4.04 9.10
CA ASP A 27 20.65 5.30 8.54
C ASP A 27 21.88 5.07 7.66
N SER A 28 21.69 4.24 6.66
CA SER A 28 22.69 3.83 5.68
C SER A 28 22.30 4.35 4.31
N ASP A 29 23.24 4.91 3.56
CA ASP A 29 23.00 5.27 2.16
C ASP A 29 22.99 3.99 1.30
N GLY A 30 21.88 3.75 0.62
CA GLY A 30 21.71 2.59 -0.26
C GLY A 30 21.52 1.26 0.47
N VAL A 31 20.96 1.25 1.69
CA VAL A 31 20.66 0.00 2.40
C VAL A 31 19.58 -0.79 1.68
N LEU A 32 19.75 -2.11 1.57
CA LEU A 32 18.70 -3.04 1.17
C LEU A 32 18.13 -3.73 2.40
N ILE A 33 16.83 -3.51 2.64
CA ILE A 33 16.07 -4.17 3.70
C ILE A 33 15.00 -5.01 3.01
N GLU A 34 15.17 -6.32 3.02
CA GLU A 34 14.30 -7.22 2.23
C GLU A 34 13.88 -8.45 3.01
N ASN A 35 12.66 -8.87 2.72
CA ASN A 35 12.05 -10.11 3.19
C ASN A 35 12.13 -10.29 4.72
N SER A 36 11.96 -9.22 5.47
CA SER A 36 12.14 -9.19 6.92
C SER A 36 10.82 -8.90 7.64
N LEU A 37 10.73 -9.34 8.89
CA LEU A 37 9.61 -9.09 9.78
C LEU A 37 10.03 -8.10 10.88
N PHE A 38 9.22 -7.07 11.04
CA PHE A 38 9.30 -6.12 12.16
C PHE A 38 7.96 -6.15 12.89
N SER A 39 7.95 -6.61 14.13
CA SER A 39 6.73 -6.72 14.90
C SER A 39 6.88 -6.28 16.34
N ASP A 40 5.84 -5.68 16.89
CA ASP A 40 5.83 -5.18 18.27
C ASP A 40 6.98 -4.17 18.52
N ILE A 41 7.08 -3.18 17.63
CA ILE A 41 8.14 -2.17 17.66
C ILE A 41 7.62 -0.86 18.24
N GLU A 42 8.45 -0.19 19.05
CA GLU A 42 8.24 1.16 19.56
C GLU A 42 6.98 1.32 20.43
N TRP A 43 6.81 0.44 21.39
CA TRP A 43 5.72 0.51 22.38
C TRP A 43 6.00 1.52 23.52
N GLN A 44 6.50 2.71 23.16
CA GLN A 44 6.68 3.84 24.06
C GLN A 44 5.93 5.04 23.49
N VAL A 45 5.19 5.73 24.36
CA VAL A 45 4.63 7.04 24.00
C VAL A 45 5.79 8.01 23.87
N ASN A 46 6.09 8.41 22.64
CA ASN A 46 7.05 9.46 22.37
C ASN A 46 6.30 10.74 22.02
N SER A 47 6.52 11.81 22.79
CA SER A 47 5.88 13.10 22.55
C SER A 47 6.32 13.81 21.29
N ASN A 48 7.39 13.37 20.67
CA ASN A 48 7.87 13.88 19.38
C ASN A 48 7.27 13.04 18.24
N GLY A 49 6.09 13.40 17.78
CA GLY A 49 5.43 12.79 16.62
C GLY A 49 6.30 12.84 15.38
N GLY A 50 7.15 11.88 15.18
CA GLY A 50 8.09 11.91 14.06
C GLY A 50 9.03 10.71 14.04
N SER A 51 8.81 9.73 14.91
CA SER A 51 9.50 8.46 14.84
C SER A 51 8.63 7.41 14.15
N GLY A 52 9.25 6.55 13.38
CA GLY A 52 8.62 5.38 12.78
C GLY A 52 9.15 4.10 13.42
N SER A 53 8.31 3.09 13.52
CA SER A 53 8.75 1.78 14.03
C SER A 53 9.99 1.29 13.29
N VAL A 54 10.02 1.49 11.95
CA VAL A 54 11.21 1.24 11.13
C VAL A 54 11.54 2.48 10.32
N MET A 55 12.76 2.98 10.45
CA MET A 55 13.26 4.15 9.73
C MET A 55 14.44 3.77 8.84
N PHE A 56 14.56 4.39 7.66
CA PHE A 56 15.68 4.13 6.76
C PHE A 56 16.14 5.39 6.02
N GLY A 57 17.43 5.41 5.72
CA GLY A 57 18.14 6.55 5.16
C GLY A 57 17.93 6.75 3.66
N LYS A 58 18.89 7.46 3.06
CA LYS A 58 18.87 7.85 1.64
C LYS A 58 19.08 6.64 0.72
N ASN A 59 18.42 6.67 -0.45
CA ASN A 59 18.53 5.64 -1.50
C ASN A 59 18.25 4.20 -1.02
N ALA A 60 17.54 4.04 0.09
CA ALA A 60 17.20 2.73 0.65
C ALA A 60 16.24 1.97 -0.26
N ILE A 61 16.40 0.65 -0.29
CA ILE A 61 15.41 -0.27 -0.86
C ILE A 61 14.77 -1.02 0.30
N PHE A 62 13.52 -0.71 0.57
CA PHE A 62 12.69 -1.38 1.58
C PHE A 62 11.63 -2.22 0.87
N ARG A 63 11.90 -3.52 0.73
CA ARG A 63 11.11 -4.38 -0.17
C ARG A 63 10.71 -5.70 0.49
N ARG A 64 9.48 -6.16 0.22
CA ARG A 64 9.02 -7.47 0.70
C ARG A 64 9.07 -7.64 2.22
N ASN A 65 8.92 -6.57 2.98
CA ASN A 65 8.88 -6.66 4.43
C ASN A 65 7.45 -6.69 4.95
N THR A 66 7.28 -7.26 6.13
CA THR A 66 6.06 -7.15 6.92
C THR A 66 6.35 -6.34 8.18
N VAL A 67 5.59 -5.29 8.40
CA VAL A 67 5.63 -4.47 9.62
C VAL A 67 4.27 -4.51 10.27
N LEU A 68 4.22 -4.95 11.51
CA LEU A 68 2.95 -5.10 12.22
C LEU A 68 3.07 -4.80 13.72
N ARG A 69 1.98 -4.32 14.31
CA ARG A 69 1.89 -3.94 15.71
C ARG A 69 2.94 -2.92 16.12
N GLY A 70 2.95 -1.79 15.37
CA GLY A 70 3.72 -0.61 15.74
C GLY A 70 3.01 0.21 16.81
N GLY A 71 3.71 0.53 17.90
CA GLY A 71 3.09 1.28 19.01
C GLY A 71 2.94 2.77 18.68
N ASN A 72 3.98 3.39 18.17
CA ASN A 72 4.00 4.83 17.91
C ASN A 72 3.41 5.20 16.53
N CYS A 73 3.64 6.43 16.05
CA CYS A 73 2.90 7.04 14.94
C CYS A 73 3.05 6.33 13.59
N GLU A 74 4.27 6.05 13.18
CA GLU A 74 4.56 5.58 11.82
C GLU A 74 4.90 4.08 11.81
N GLY A 75 4.34 3.33 10.88
CA GLY A 75 4.76 1.94 10.68
C GLY A 75 6.18 1.91 10.10
N ILE A 76 6.38 2.54 8.94
CA ILE A 76 7.69 2.75 8.33
C ILE A 76 7.87 4.22 7.95
N ARG A 77 9.11 4.70 8.01
CA ARG A 77 9.42 6.09 7.67
C ARG A 77 10.70 6.21 6.84
N ALA A 78 10.58 6.76 5.64
CA ALA A 78 11.72 7.21 4.85
C ALA A 78 12.25 8.54 5.42
N ILE A 79 13.45 8.51 6.01
CA ILE A 79 14.16 9.70 6.50
C ILE A 79 15.22 10.20 5.52
N GLY A 80 15.35 9.55 4.36
CA GLY A 80 16.21 9.93 3.25
C GLY A 80 15.46 9.90 1.91
N SER A 81 15.89 10.74 0.97
CA SER A 81 15.34 10.80 -0.40
C SER A 81 15.84 9.63 -1.27
N GLY A 82 15.19 9.42 -2.43
CA GLY A 82 15.60 8.41 -3.42
C GLY A 82 15.27 6.97 -3.05
N SER A 83 14.46 6.74 -2.01
CA SER A 83 14.15 5.40 -1.53
C SER A 83 13.11 4.69 -2.41
N VAL A 84 13.20 3.37 -2.49
CA VAL A 84 12.20 2.48 -3.10
C VAL A 84 11.52 1.67 -2.01
N ILE A 85 10.22 1.87 -1.86
CA ILE A 85 9.38 1.23 -0.84
C ILE A 85 8.35 0.40 -1.60
N GLU A 86 8.59 -0.92 -1.74
CA GLU A 86 7.74 -1.74 -2.60
C GLU A 86 7.44 -3.12 -2.05
N LEU A 87 6.24 -3.60 -2.37
CA LEU A 87 5.78 -4.94 -1.99
C LEU A 87 5.83 -5.20 -0.48
N ASN A 88 5.64 -4.17 0.34
CA ASN A 88 5.57 -4.31 1.79
C ASN A 88 4.12 -4.41 2.26
N ARG A 89 3.91 -5.16 3.33
CA ARG A 89 2.66 -5.18 4.08
C ARG A 89 2.88 -4.46 5.41
N VAL A 90 2.16 -3.37 5.63
CA VAL A 90 2.22 -2.59 6.87
C VAL A 90 0.82 -2.55 7.48
N THR A 91 0.69 -3.06 8.68
CA THR A 91 -0.61 -3.21 9.34
C THR A 91 -0.50 -3.01 10.84
N ASP A 92 -1.61 -2.64 11.47
CA ASP A 92 -1.72 -2.53 12.93
C ASP A 92 -0.63 -1.60 13.51
N SER A 93 -0.54 -0.39 12.97
CA SER A 93 0.39 0.66 13.42
C SER A 93 -0.36 1.86 14.00
N GLY A 94 0.35 2.70 14.74
CA GLY A 94 -0.23 3.87 15.41
C GLY A 94 -1.08 3.51 16.63
N ASN A 95 -0.76 2.42 17.33
CA ASN A 95 -1.59 1.92 18.45
C ASN A 95 -1.57 2.82 19.68
N LEU A 96 -0.53 3.61 19.89
CA LEU A 96 -0.39 4.53 21.01
C LEU A 96 -0.68 5.98 20.65
N GLN A 97 -0.59 6.34 19.38
CA GLN A 97 -0.98 7.66 18.88
C GLN A 97 -1.30 7.60 17.37
N HIS A 98 -2.19 8.47 16.92
CA HIS A 98 -2.79 8.42 15.59
C HIS A 98 -2.29 9.49 14.60
N ASP A 99 -1.41 10.41 15.02
CA ASP A 99 -0.81 11.37 14.09
C ASP A 99 0.36 10.73 13.34
N GLY A 100 0.06 9.78 12.50
CA GLY A 100 1.05 9.05 11.72
C GLY A 100 0.43 8.30 10.56
N SER A 101 1.22 7.42 9.96
CA SER A 101 0.81 6.62 8.81
C SER A 101 1.45 5.24 8.81
N ALA A 102 0.84 4.28 8.12
CA ALA A 102 1.49 3.00 7.89
C ALA A 102 2.81 3.20 7.12
N ILE A 103 2.79 4.03 6.07
CA ILE A 103 3.97 4.36 5.25
C ILE A 103 4.14 5.88 5.19
N ASN A 104 5.23 6.38 5.74
CA ASN A 104 5.58 7.80 5.73
C ASN A 104 6.80 8.10 4.87
N VAL A 105 6.67 9.11 4.03
CA VAL A 105 7.81 9.77 3.36
C VAL A 105 7.95 11.14 3.99
N GLY A 106 8.99 11.32 4.78
CA GLY A 106 9.19 12.52 5.58
C GLY A 106 9.38 13.78 4.76
N THR A 107 9.16 14.92 5.37
CA THR A 107 9.36 16.24 4.78
C THR A 107 10.72 16.35 4.11
N THR A 108 10.77 16.90 2.91
CA THR A 108 11.97 17.08 2.07
C THR A 108 12.58 15.77 1.51
N LYS A 109 11.99 14.61 1.78
CA LYS A 109 12.53 13.28 1.37
C LYS A 109 11.77 12.66 0.19
N HIS A 110 10.87 13.42 -0.43
CA HIS A 110 10.03 12.94 -1.52
C HIS A 110 10.82 12.69 -2.82
N ALA A 111 11.82 13.53 -3.10
CA ALA A 111 12.54 13.52 -4.37
C ALA A 111 13.14 12.14 -4.68
N GLY A 112 12.74 11.56 -5.82
CA GLY A 112 13.16 10.24 -6.25
C GLY A 112 12.64 9.08 -5.40
N THR A 113 11.82 9.32 -4.38
CA THR A 113 11.21 8.24 -3.58
C THR A 113 10.01 7.66 -4.30
N ARG A 114 9.97 6.32 -4.39
CA ARG A 114 8.86 5.56 -4.96
C ARG A 114 8.21 4.66 -3.90
N VAL A 115 6.91 4.81 -3.72
CA VAL A 115 6.06 3.96 -2.87
C VAL A 115 5.12 3.19 -3.80
N ALA A 116 5.33 1.88 -3.96
CA ALA A 116 4.58 1.10 -4.95
C ALA A 116 4.28 -0.33 -4.52
N TYR A 117 3.12 -0.86 -4.93
CA TYR A 117 2.73 -2.26 -4.69
C TYR A 117 2.69 -2.64 -3.20
N ASN A 118 2.39 -1.71 -2.31
CA ASN A 118 2.27 -1.99 -0.89
C ASN A 118 0.81 -2.19 -0.48
N TRP A 119 0.61 -2.99 0.56
CA TRP A 119 -0.63 -3.01 1.32
C TRP A 119 -0.42 -2.28 2.64
N SER A 120 -1.24 -1.25 2.89
CA SER A 120 -1.31 -0.52 4.16
C SER A 120 -2.73 -0.61 4.70
N HIS A 121 -2.91 -1.24 5.85
CA HIS A 121 -4.25 -1.51 6.33
C HIS A 121 -4.34 -1.66 7.85
N ASP A 122 -5.57 -1.56 8.37
CA ASP A 122 -5.87 -1.76 9.79
C ASP A 122 -4.93 -0.95 10.69
N THR A 123 -4.82 0.36 10.43
CA THR A 123 -3.96 1.28 11.19
C THR A 123 -4.76 2.45 11.74
N ASN A 124 -4.38 2.94 12.91
CA ASN A 124 -5.01 4.10 13.54
C ASN A 124 -4.58 5.45 12.92
N GLY A 125 -3.66 5.44 11.95
CA GLY A 125 -3.20 6.61 11.21
C GLY A 125 -3.56 6.56 9.72
N GLN A 126 -2.93 7.44 8.93
CA GLN A 126 -3.06 7.42 7.48
C GLN A 126 -2.49 6.12 6.89
N GLY A 127 -2.93 5.72 5.71
CA GLY A 127 -2.34 4.60 5.00
C GLY A 127 -0.95 4.98 4.48
N ILE A 128 -0.89 5.89 3.51
CA ILE A 128 0.35 6.41 2.92
C ILE A 128 0.36 7.92 3.06
N ARG A 129 1.51 8.46 3.48
CA ARG A 129 1.66 9.89 3.70
C ARG A 129 2.98 10.40 3.11
N PHE A 130 2.88 11.29 2.13
CA PHE A 130 3.96 12.18 1.73
C PHE A 130 3.81 13.45 2.56
N ASP A 131 4.64 13.61 3.58
CA ASP A 131 4.39 14.59 4.63
C ASP A 131 5.16 15.91 4.47
N TYR A 132 4.53 16.95 5.02
CA TYR A 132 5.10 18.27 5.22
C TYR A 132 4.69 18.82 6.59
N HIS A 133 5.59 19.51 7.26
CA HIS A 133 5.28 20.23 8.48
C HIS A 133 4.53 21.53 8.15
N GLY A 134 3.20 21.52 8.10
CA GLY A 134 2.34 22.69 8.12
C GLY A 134 2.58 23.78 7.05
N GLU A 135 3.81 24.02 6.62
CA GLU A 135 4.20 24.99 5.62
C GLU A 135 4.96 24.34 4.48
N LEU A 136 4.79 24.84 3.26
CA LEU A 136 5.57 24.39 2.12
C LEU A 136 7.04 24.75 2.32
N VAL A 137 7.90 23.75 2.29
CA VAL A 137 9.33 23.94 2.38
C VAL A 137 9.92 24.05 0.98
N PHE A 138 10.70 25.10 0.76
CA PHE A 138 11.33 25.37 -0.52
C PHE A 138 12.72 24.76 -0.61
N ARG A 139 13.02 24.28 -1.79
CA ARG A 139 14.36 23.91 -2.19
C ARG A 139 15.21 25.16 -2.39
N PRO A 140 16.56 25.07 -2.38
CA PRO A 140 17.42 26.22 -2.70
C PRO A 140 17.19 26.81 -4.09
N ASP A 141 16.59 26.04 -5.03
CA ASP A 141 16.21 26.50 -6.36
C ASP A 141 14.82 27.20 -6.41
N GLY A 142 14.24 27.47 -5.28
CA GLY A 142 12.93 28.13 -5.14
C GLY A 142 11.71 27.23 -5.40
N LYS A 143 11.91 25.94 -5.74
CA LYS A 143 10.81 25.00 -5.96
C LYS A 143 10.36 24.38 -4.64
N VAL A 144 9.08 24.02 -4.56
CA VAL A 144 8.54 23.23 -3.45
C VAL A 144 9.15 21.81 -3.50
N TYR A 145 9.49 21.24 -2.34
CA TYR A 145 9.89 19.83 -2.29
C TYR A 145 8.78 18.91 -2.79
N GLY A 146 9.14 17.88 -3.51
CA GLY A 146 8.22 16.96 -4.16
C GLY A 146 8.95 15.90 -4.95
N ASP A 147 8.47 15.62 -6.16
CA ASP A 147 9.08 14.69 -7.11
C ASP A 147 9.06 13.22 -6.62
N GLY A 148 8.01 12.83 -5.90
CA GLY A 148 7.79 11.46 -5.43
C GLY A 148 6.76 10.71 -6.28
N VAL A 149 6.80 9.37 -6.20
CA VAL A 149 5.88 8.46 -6.90
C VAL A 149 5.13 7.61 -5.90
N CYS A 150 3.79 7.65 -5.94
CA CYS A 150 2.88 6.81 -5.17
C CYS A 150 1.99 6.04 -6.14
N MET A 151 2.24 4.73 -6.34
CA MET A 151 1.53 4.00 -7.39
C MET A 151 1.25 2.54 -7.04
N ASN A 152 0.15 2.01 -7.60
CA ASN A 152 -0.24 0.61 -7.43
C ASN A 152 -0.29 0.13 -5.97
N ASN A 153 -0.60 1.00 -5.03
CA ASN A 153 -0.77 0.62 -3.64
C ASN A 153 -2.24 0.31 -3.33
N VAL A 154 -2.46 -0.56 -2.36
CA VAL A 154 -3.80 -0.79 -1.79
C VAL A 154 -3.81 -0.34 -0.34
N SER A 155 -4.77 0.51 0.01
CA SER A 155 -4.99 0.95 1.40
C SER A 155 -6.45 0.73 1.79
N TRP A 156 -6.68 0.10 2.95
CA TRP A 156 -8.02 -0.08 3.50
C TRP A 156 -8.02 -0.06 5.02
N ASN A 157 -9.15 0.29 5.60
CA ASN A 157 -9.31 0.44 7.04
C ASN A 157 -8.18 1.29 7.66
N THR A 158 -7.89 2.40 6.99
CA THR A 158 -6.93 3.43 7.41
C THR A 158 -7.65 4.77 7.43
N MET A 159 -7.03 5.79 7.98
CA MET A 159 -7.43 7.16 7.69
C MET A 159 -7.10 7.51 6.23
N THR A 160 -7.34 8.71 5.84
CA THR A 160 -7.04 9.23 4.50
C THR A 160 -5.56 9.07 4.11
N ASN A 161 -5.25 8.53 2.95
CA ASN A 161 -3.92 8.69 2.36
C ASN A 161 -3.67 10.16 2.04
N GLN A 162 -2.46 10.63 2.28
CA GLN A 162 -2.17 12.06 2.26
C GLN A 162 -0.97 12.40 1.39
N ILE A 163 -1.16 13.25 0.38
CA ILE A 163 -0.10 13.69 -0.53
C ILE A 163 0.10 15.20 -0.40
N LYS A 164 1.22 15.59 0.18
CA LYS A 164 1.65 16.96 0.33
C LYS A 164 2.94 17.19 -0.45
N GLY A 165 3.18 18.37 -0.93
CA GLY A 165 4.36 18.70 -1.74
C GLY A 165 3.97 19.15 -3.14
N ASP A 166 4.79 18.86 -4.13
CA ASP A 166 4.52 19.20 -5.52
C ASP A 166 5.18 18.23 -6.50
N ARG A 167 4.75 18.24 -7.76
CA ARG A 167 5.30 17.39 -8.84
C ARG A 167 5.31 15.89 -8.51
N HIS A 168 4.27 15.42 -7.83
CA HIS A 168 4.08 14.00 -7.55
C HIS A 168 3.38 13.27 -8.67
N LEU A 169 3.67 11.98 -8.81
CA LEU A 169 2.85 11.03 -9.55
C LEU A 169 2.06 10.19 -8.56
N VAL A 170 0.74 10.28 -8.61
CA VAL A 170 -0.19 9.52 -7.76
C VAL A 170 -1.07 8.67 -8.67
N LEU A 171 -0.65 7.42 -8.90
CA LEU A 171 -1.12 6.63 -10.03
C LEU A 171 -1.65 5.26 -9.59
N ASN A 172 -2.76 4.83 -10.18
CA ASN A 172 -3.23 3.45 -10.06
C ASN A 172 -3.31 2.92 -8.62
N ASN A 173 -3.66 3.74 -7.63
CA ASN A 173 -3.87 3.26 -6.27
C ASN A 173 -5.33 2.83 -6.06
N THR A 174 -5.54 1.83 -5.22
CA THR A 174 -6.87 1.41 -4.73
C THR A 174 -6.97 1.73 -3.25
N ILE A 175 -7.77 2.74 -2.90
CA ILE A 175 -7.89 3.25 -1.53
C ILE A 175 -9.36 3.20 -1.13
N ILE A 176 -9.69 2.23 -0.28
CA ILE A 176 -11.05 1.90 0.12
C ILE A 176 -11.21 1.95 1.64
N ASN A 177 -12.39 2.34 2.11
CA ASN A 177 -12.72 2.41 3.52
C ASN A 177 -11.69 3.16 4.37
N SER A 178 -11.84 4.47 4.45
CA SER A 178 -11.23 5.16 5.59
C SER A 178 -11.91 4.67 6.88
N SER A 179 -11.11 4.33 7.89
CA SER A 179 -11.63 4.07 9.21
C SER A 179 -12.49 5.26 9.66
N SER A 180 -13.59 4.97 10.29
CA SER A 180 -14.49 5.97 10.87
C SER A 180 -13.85 6.64 12.10
N TYR A 181 -12.81 7.45 11.88
CA TYR A 181 -12.42 8.40 12.90
C TYR A 181 -13.44 9.55 12.89
N PRO A 182 -14.12 9.84 13.99
CA PRO A 182 -15.33 10.67 14.01
C PRO A 182 -15.16 12.14 13.58
N VAL A 183 -13.95 12.58 13.27
CA VAL A 183 -13.67 14.00 12.91
C VAL A 183 -14.16 14.37 11.50
N PHE A 184 -14.65 13.41 10.68
CA PHE A 184 -14.85 13.63 9.24
C PHE A 184 -16.08 12.95 8.66
N GLU A 185 -17.20 12.97 9.38
CA GLU A 185 -18.40 12.18 9.08
C GLU A 185 -19.12 12.51 7.76
N GLU A 186 -18.99 13.72 7.20
CA GLU A 186 -19.85 14.10 6.08
C GLU A 186 -19.40 13.59 4.71
N GLU A 187 -18.10 13.30 4.50
CA GLU A 187 -17.61 12.70 3.26
C GLU A 187 -16.31 11.91 3.49
N LYS A 188 -16.38 10.61 3.35
CA LYS A 188 -15.24 9.70 3.51
C LYS A 188 -14.17 9.93 2.44
N VAL A 189 -13.29 10.91 2.66
CA VAL A 189 -12.14 11.16 1.80
C VAL A 189 -11.11 10.06 2.04
N THR A 190 -10.77 9.31 0.99
CA THR A 190 -9.78 8.25 1.09
C THR A 190 -8.40 8.66 0.58
N LEU A 191 -8.35 9.69 -0.31
CA LEU A 191 -7.11 10.27 -0.80
C LEU A 191 -7.18 11.80 -0.76
N ALA A 192 -6.34 12.42 0.05
CA ALA A 192 -6.19 13.87 0.12
C ALA A 192 -4.95 14.33 -0.66
N VAL A 193 -5.17 14.98 -1.79
CA VAL A 193 -4.13 15.70 -2.54
C VAL A 193 -4.16 17.15 -2.09
N GLN A 194 -3.18 17.55 -1.29
CA GLN A 194 -3.28 18.81 -0.53
C GLN A 194 -2.58 19.97 -1.22
N GLY A 195 -3.36 21.00 -1.54
CA GLY A 195 -2.89 22.30 -2.04
C GLY A 195 -2.60 23.27 -0.90
N PHE A 196 -1.50 23.06 -0.17
CA PHE A 196 -1.06 24.04 0.82
C PHE A 196 -0.52 25.30 0.16
N ARG A 197 -0.85 26.46 0.71
CA ARG A 197 -0.22 27.71 0.33
C ARG A 197 0.99 27.99 1.23
N SER A 198 2.13 28.28 0.62
CA SER A 198 3.29 28.79 1.33
C SER A 198 3.10 30.24 1.79
N MET A 199 3.96 30.72 2.67
CA MET A 199 4.05 32.16 3.01
C MET A 199 4.26 33.06 1.79
N HIS A 200 4.76 32.53 0.68
CA HIS A 200 5.00 33.25 -0.58
C HIS A 200 3.87 33.09 -1.60
N GLY A 201 2.71 32.57 -1.20
CA GLY A 201 1.55 32.44 -2.09
C GLY A 201 1.59 31.24 -3.05
N ILE A 202 2.61 30.37 -2.98
CA ILE A 202 2.75 29.21 -3.87
C ILE A 202 1.92 28.05 -3.33
N MET A 203 1.12 27.45 -4.20
CA MET A 203 0.28 26.30 -3.89
C MET A 203 1.05 24.98 -4.06
N GLY A 204 0.84 24.04 -3.15
CA GLY A 204 1.32 22.67 -3.31
C GLY A 204 0.53 21.88 -4.33
N ASN A 205 1.12 20.82 -4.83
CA ASN A 205 0.55 19.88 -5.80
C ASN A 205 0.05 20.47 -7.13
N THR A 206 0.37 21.73 -7.45
CA THR A 206 -0.06 22.38 -8.69
C THR A 206 0.53 21.75 -9.95
N HIS A 207 1.63 21.02 -9.82
CA HIS A 207 2.30 20.29 -10.90
C HIS A 207 2.25 18.77 -10.72
N SER A 208 1.42 18.28 -9.81
CA SER A 208 1.24 16.85 -9.56
C SER A 208 0.24 16.23 -10.54
N LEU A 209 0.42 14.95 -10.85
CA LEU A 209 -0.51 14.15 -11.64
C LEU A 209 -1.18 13.10 -10.75
N THR A 210 -2.50 13.14 -10.67
CA THR A 210 -3.33 12.16 -9.95
C THR A 210 -4.21 11.44 -10.97
N ARG A 211 -3.90 10.17 -11.27
CA ARG A 211 -4.51 9.44 -12.40
C ARG A 211 -4.76 7.97 -12.07
N ASN A 212 -5.83 7.42 -12.64
CA ASN A 212 -6.19 5.99 -12.58
C ASN A 212 -6.39 5.45 -11.15
N ASN A 213 -6.75 6.27 -10.17
CA ASN A 213 -6.95 5.82 -8.80
C ASN A 213 -8.42 5.44 -8.55
N ILE A 214 -8.64 4.41 -7.73
CA ILE A 214 -9.92 4.15 -7.08
C ILE A 214 -9.86 4.81 -5.71
N ALA A 215 -10.48 5.98 -5.56
CA ALA A 215 -10.46 6.74 -4.31
C ALA A 215 -11.51 7.85 -4.31
N THR A 216 -12.00 8.24 -3.15
CA THR A 216 -12.67 9.53 -2.97
C THR A 216 -11.59 10.59 -2.77
N ILE A 217 -11.30 11.36 -3.84
CA ILE A 217 -10.19 12.31 -3.87
C ILE A 217 -10.69 13.70 -3.53
N LYS A 218 -10.01 14.41 -2.63
CA LYS A 218 -10.29 15.80 -2.30
C LYS A 218 -9.01 16.60 -2.03
N ASN A 219 -9.11 17.92 -2.26
CA ASN A 219 -8.15 18.87 -1.76
C ASN A 219 -8.48 19.15 -0.29
N ARG A 220 -7.71 18.56 0.61
CA ARG A 220 -7.94 18.74 2.04
C ARG A 220 -6.67 19.23 2.73
N SER A 221 -6.76 20.39 3.31
CA SER A 221 -5.71 20.93 4.16
C SER A 221 -6.21 21.07 5.60
N TRP A 222 -5.47 20.54 6.56
CA TRP A 222 -5.74 20.67 7.97
C TRP A 222 -5.66 22.13 8.47
N ASN A 223 -4.86 22.96 7.80
CA ASN A 223 -4.59 24.34 8.18
C ASN A 223 -5.36 25.36 7.33
N LEU A 224 -6.17 24.89 6.38
CA LEU A 224 -7.09 25.80 5.71
C LEU A 224 -8.29 25.98 6.64
N ASP A 225 -8.42 27.17 7.16
CA ASP A 225 -9.61 27.61 7.88
C ASP A 225 -10.87 27.20 7.12
N ALA A 226 -11.97 27.03 7.83
CA ALA A 226 -13.24 26.62 7.27
C ALA A 226 -13.55 27.31 5.93
N PRO A 227 -14.16 26.61 4.97
CA PRO A 227 -14.50 27.18 3.68
C PRO A 227 -15.15 28.55 3.84
N GLY A 228 -14.63 29.55 3.16
CA GLY A 228 -15.11 30.92 3.23
C GLY A 228 -14.42 31.86 4.21
N ARG A 229 -13.45 31.35 5.01
CA ARG A 229 -12.66 32.21 5.89
C ARG A 229 -11.50 32.83 5.12
N ILE A 230 -11.71 34.07 4.65
CA ILE A 230 -10.66 34.86 4.01
C ILE A 230 -9.65 35.26 5.08
N LYS A 231 -8.37 34.94 4.89
CA LYS A 231 -7.31 35.44 5.77
C LYS A 231 -7.08 36.95 5.58
N SER A 232 -6.41 37.53 6.56
CA SER A 232 -6.10 38.98 6.55
C SER A 232 -5.28 39.46 5.33
N ASP A 233 -4.66 38.55 4.60
CA ASP A 233 -3.93 38.79 3.34
C ASP A 233 -4.78 38.64 2.08
N GLY A 234 -6.11 38.47 2.22
CA GLY A 234 -7.05 38.30 1.11
C GLY A 234 -7.07 36.89 0.50
N TYR A 235 -6.38 35.92 1.10
CA TYR A 235 -6.37 34.55 0.59
C TYR A 235 -7.71 33.85 0.85
N ALA A 236 -8.33 33.37 -0.22
CA ALA A 236 -9.40 32.37 -0.15
C ALA A 236 -8.82 30.99 -0.38
N PRO A 237 -9.02 30.02 0.54
CA PRO A 237 -8.59 28.65 0.31
C PRO A 237 -9.29 28.08 -0.93
N PRO A 238 -8.63 27.26 -1.76
CA PRO A 238 -9.27 26.59 -2.87
C PRO A 238 -10.43 25.73 -2.36
N LEU A 239 -11.47 25.62 -3.15
CA LEU A 239 -12.62 24.79 -2.83
C LEU A 239 -12.14 23.34 -2.63
N ALA A 240 -12.75 22.65 -1.68
CA ALA A 240 -12.43 21.22 -1.41
C ALA A 240 -12.67 20.32 -2.64
N SER A 241 -13.46 20.77 -3.59
CA SER A 241 -13.72 20.10 -4.88
C SER A 241 -12.59 20.28 -5.90
N GLU A 242 -11.69 21.25 -5.72
CA GLU A 242 -10.60 21.53 -6.66
C GLU A 242 -9.37 20.70 -6.27
N ILE A 243 -9.18 19.56 -6.94
CA ILE A 243 -7.98 18.76 -6.77
C ILE A 243 -6.81 19.49 -7.43
N PRO A 244 -5.74 19.88 -6.70
CA PRO A 244 -4.65 20.63 -7.27
C PRO A 244 -3.89 19.82 -8.32
N GLY A 245 -3.35 20.52 -9.32
CA GLY A 245 -2.62 19.89 -10.41
C GLY A 245 -3.54 19.26 -11.45
N ARG A 246 -3.06 18.22 -12.10
CA ARG A 246 -3.83 17.45 -13.09
C ARG A 246 -4.43 16.21 -12.45
N SER A 247 -5.74 16.08 -12.54
CA SER A 247 -6.48 14.93 -12.04
C SER A 247 -7.42 14.41 -13.11
N ASP A 248 -7.17 13.19 -13.60
CA ASP A 248 -7.98 12.58 -14.66
C ASP A 248 -8.05 11.04 -14.53
N SER A 249 -9.01 10.43 -15.22
CA SER A 249 -9.19 8.96 -15.26
C SER A 249 -9.23 8.28 -13.89
N ASN A 250 -9.75 8.95 -12.87
CA ASN A 250 -9.92 8.37 -11.53
C ASN A 250 -11.37 7.90 -11.34
N MET A 251 -11.56 6.80 -10.64
CA MET A 251 -12.89 6.37 -10.18
C MET A 251 -13.17 7.02 -8.82
N LEU A 252 -13.98 8.08 -8.83
CA LEU A 252 -14.20 8.94 -7.66
C LEU A 252 -15.47 8.61 -6.86
N THR A 253 -16.25 7.65 -7.31
CA THR A 253 -17.54 7.32 -6.69
C THR A 253 -17.35 6.60 -5.35
N PRO A 254 -17.88 7.13 -4.24
CA PRO A 254 -17.87 6.42 -2.96
C PRO A 254 -18.54 5.05 -3.11
N GLY A 255 -17.90 4.00 -2.61
CA GLY A 255 -18.41 2.63 -2.71
C GLY A 255 -18.13 1.92 -4.04
N ALA A 256 -17.56 2.58 -5.04
CA ALA A 256 -17.22 1.96 -6.32
C ALA A 256 -16.33 0.71 -6.17
N SER A 257 -15.42 0.71 -5.21
CA SER A 257 -14.55 -0.43 -4.91
C SER A 257 -15.31 -1.71 -4.56
N TRP A 258 -16.45 -1.61 -3.88
CA TRP A 258 -17.27 -2.76 -3.52
C TRP A 258 -18.09 -3.32 -4.69
N ILE A 259 -18.42 -2.44 -5.64
CA ILE A 259 -19.26 -2.80 -6.79
C ILE A 259 -18.41 -3.38 -7.91
N TYR A 260 -17.22 -2.82 -8.15
CA TYR A 260 -16.41 -3.08 -9.34
C TYR A 260 -15.21 -3.98 -9.10
N LEU A 261 -14.82 -4.24 -7.83
CA LEU A 261 -13.78 -5.21 -7.47
C LEU A 261 -14.37 -6.57 -7.11
N ARG A 262 -13.61 -7.64 -7.32
CA ARG A 262 -14.08 -9.03 -7.15
C ARG A 262 -14.53 -9.31 -5.71
N ASP A 263 -13.61 -9.23 -4.75
CA ASP A 263 -13.92 -9.47 -3.33
C ASP A 263 -12.92 -8.76 -2.40
N PRO A 264 -12.98 -7.43 -2.30
CA PRO A 264 -12.03 -6.66 -1.48
C PRO A 264 -12.14 -6.98 0.02
N LYS A 265 -13.27 -7.51 0.52
CA LYS A 265 -13.40 -7.97 1.91
C LYS A 265 -12.50 -9.15 2.23
N ASN A 266 -12.23 -9.99 1.23
CA ASN A 266 -11.40 -11.16 1.34
C ASN A 266 -10.06 -11.01 0.58
N TYR A 267 -9.65 -9.77 0.29
CA TYR A 267 -8.37 -9.35 -0.28
C TYR A 267 -8.21 -9.59 -1.79
N ASP A 268 -9.29 -9.88 -2.52
CA ASP A 268 -9.25 -9.86 -3.99
C ASP A 268 -9.62 -8.47 -4.51
N PHE A 269 -8.61 -7.67 -4.80
CA PHE A 269 -8.74 -6.29 -5.27
C PHE A 269 -8.71 -6.17 -6.80
N ARG A 270 -8.79 -7.26 -7.54
CA ARG A 270 -8.88 -7.23 -9.01
C ARG A 270 -10.22 -6.69 -9.48
N PRO A 271 -10.29 -6.04 -10.64
CA PRO A 271 -11.57 -5.72 -11.27
C PRO A 271 -12.42 -6.98 -11.51
N LYS A 272 -13.77 -6.85 -11.40
CA LYS A 272 -14.70 -7.86 -11.88
C LYS A 272 -14.64 -7.95 -13.40
N GLU A 273 -15.13 -9.05 -14.00
CA GLU A 273 -15.12 -9.29 -15.43
C GLU A 273 -15.78 -8.17 -16.25
N ASP A 274 -16.92 -7.65 -15.83
CA ASP A 274 -17.66 -6.58 -16.51
C ASP A 274 -17.40 -5.19 -15.88
N SER A 275 -16.28 -5.01 -15.21
CA SER A 275 -16.01 -3.78 -14.51
C SER A 275 -15.70 -2.62 -15.45
N PRO A 276 -16.30 -1.43 -15.25
CA PRO A 276 -15.95 -0.23 -16.01
C PRO A 276 -14.53 0.28 -15.69
N LEU A 277 -13.81 -0.38 -14.80
CA LEU A 277 -12.40 -0.07 -14.51
C LEU A 277 -11.45 -0.62 -15.58
N ILE A 278 -11.87 -1.69 -16.30
CA ILE A 278 -11.04 -2.39 -17.28
C ILE A 278 -10.79 -1.48 -18.49
N ASP A 279 -9.53 -1.36 -18.91
CA ASP A 279 -9.09 -0.59 -20.07
C ASP A 279 -9.54 0.90 -20.08
N SER A 280 -9.93 1.43 -18.91
CA SER A 280 -10.50 2.79 -18.80
C SER A 280 -9.53 3.82 -18.24
N GLY A 281 -8.33 3.41 -17.88
CA GLY A 281 -7.28 4.30 -17.42
C GLY A 281 -6.56 5.00 -18.58
N ALA A 282 -5.84 6.06 -18.25
CA ALA A 282 -5.01 6.80 -19.19
C ALA A 282 -3.53 6.44 -19.01
N ARG A 283 -2.82 6.21 -20.12
CA ARG A 283 -1.36 6.01 -20.10
C ARG A 283 -0.65 7.26 -19.62
N VAL A 284 0.43 7.08 -18.87
CA VAL A 284 1.32 8.17 -18.48
C VAL A 284 2.30 8.41 -19.62
N LYS A 285 2.24 9.58 -20.22
CA LYS A 285 3.12 9.95 -21.32
C LYS A 285 4.40 10.61 -20.78
N ARG A 286 5.43 10.67 -21.59
CA ARG A 286 6.69 11.31 -21.22
C ARG A 286 6.54 12.78 -20.81
N GLU A 287 5.65 13.49 -21.47
CA GLU A 287 5.31 14.88 -21.16
C GLU A 287 4.56 15.06 -19.82
N ASP A 288 3.95 13.99 -19.32
CA ASP A 288 3.28 13.99 -18.01
C ASP A 288 4.28 13.86 -16.85
N LEU A 289 5.51 13.41 -17.14
CA LEU A 289 6.50 13.14 -16.10
C LEU A 289 7.22 14.43 -15.68
N PRO A 290 7.18 14.76 -14.39
CA PRO A 290 8.07 15.79 -13.85
C PRO A 290 9.54 15.47 -14.14
N SER A 291 10.31 16.46 -14.55
CA SER A 291 11.70 16.29 -15.00
C SER A 291 12.65 15.65 -14.00
N ALA A 292 12.28 15.65 -12.72
CA ALA A 292 13.10 15.11 -11.62
C ALA A 292 12.73 13.67 -11.23
N ILE A 293 11.69 13.07 -11.84
CA ILE A 293 11.26 11.71 -11.50
C ILE A 293 12.07 10.68 -12.28
N SER A 294 13.04 10.08 -11.62
CA SER A 294 13.91 9.02 -12.17
C SER A 294 13.39 7.60 -11.88
N ASN A 295 12.55 7.43 -10.86
CA ASN A 295 12.11 6.12 -10.36
C ASN A 295 10.70 5.72 -10.81
N TYR A 296 10.16 6.37 -11.84
CA TYR A 296 8.93 5.91 -12.47
C TYR A 296 9.22 4.67 -13.32
N LYS A 297 8.46 3.63 -13.09
CA LYS A 297 8.39 2.45 -13.98
C LYS A 297 6.94 2.33 -14.41
N GLU A 298 6.72 2.28 -15.70
CA GLU A 298 5.39 2.05 -16.24
C GLU A 298 4.85 0.71 -15.74
N GLN A 299 3.57 0.69 -15.41
CA GLN A 299 2.84 -0.53 -15.08
C GLN A 299 2.82 -1.45 -16.31
N ASN A 300 2.87 -2.76 -16.09
CA ASN A 300 2.61 -3.72 -17.15
C ASN A 300 1.10 -3.69 -17.47
N ILE A 301 0.76 -3.14 -18.62
CA ILE A 301 -0.62 -2.98 -19.08
C ILE A 301 -1.06 -4.26 -19.77
N ILE A 302 -2.25 -4.75 -19.42
CA ILE A 302 -2.91 -5.89 -20.03
C ILE A 302 -4.17 -5.37 -20.71
N GLY A 303 -4.29 -5.58 -22.03
CA GLY A 303 -5.39 -5.01 -22.78
C GLY A 303 -5.00 -3.76 -23.58
N TYR A 304 -5.95 -2.86 -23.80
CA TYR A 304 -5.78 -1.67 -24.65
C TYR A 304 -5.24 -0.46 -23.89
N ALA A 305 -5.61 -0.34 -22.62
CA ALA A 305 -5.23 0.75 -21.74
C ALA A 305 -5.00 0.22 -20.33
N PRO A 306 -4.39 1.00 -19.42
CA PRO A 306 -4.33 0.62 -18.01
C PRO A 306 -5.73 0.47 -17.41
N ASP A 307 -5.89 -0.45 -16.49
CA ASP A 307 -7.07 -0.46 -15.64
C ASP A 307 -7.01 0.68 -14.61
N ILE A 308 -8.16 1.11 -14.13
CA ILE A 308 -8.24 2.03 -13.00
C ILE A 308 -8.08 1.22 -11.71
N GLY A 309 -7.11 1.59 -10.87
CA GLY A 309 -6.78 0.89 -9.63
C GLY A 309 -5.45 0.16 -9.66
N ALA A 310 -5.18 -0.63 -8.61
CA ALA A 310 -3.87 -1.21 -8.37
C ALA A 310 -3.58 -2.50 -9.14
N TYR A 311 -4.60 -3.15 -9.67
CA TYR A 311 -4.49 -4.44 -10.37
C TYR A 311 -5.07 -4.38 -11.77
N GLU A 312 -4.41 -5.08 -12.69
CA GLU A 312 -4.89 -5.30 -14.05
C GLU A 312 -5.78 -6.55 -14.13
N TYR A 313 -6.91 -6.44 -14.82
CA TYR A 313 -7.73 -7.59 -15.19
C TYR A 313 -6.98 -8.53 -16.13
N GLY A 314 -7.13 -9.82 -15.95
CA GLY A 314 -6.47 -10.83 -16.80
C GLY A 314 -4.99 -11.05 -16.49
N ALA A 315 -4.44 -10.43 -15.45
CA ALA A 315 -3.07 -10.69 -15.04
C ALA A 315 -2.86 -12.16 -14.64
N SER A 316 -1.81 -12.79 -15.16
CA SER A 316 -1.47 -14.17 -14.82
C SER A 316 -0.98 -14.35 -13.37
N ARG A 317 -0.65 -13.26 -12.71
CA ARG A 317 -0.21 -13.26 -11.32
C ARG A 317 -0.93 -12.18 -10.51
N TYR A 318 -1.33 -12.54 -9.31
CA TYR A 318 -1.81 -11.62 -8.30
C TYR A 318 -0.66 -11.24 -7.36
N TRP A 319 -0.18 -10.00 -7.42
CA TRP A 319 0.89 -9.58 -6.52
C TRP A 319 0.36 -9.42 -5.09
N ILE A 320 0.98 -10.13 -4.16
CA ILE A 320 0.68 -10.06 -2.72
C ILE A 320 1.95 -9.56 -2.04
N PRO A 321 1.90 -8.44 -1.30
CA PRO A 321 3.06 -7.89 -0.62
C PRO A 321 3.33 -8.58 0.72
N GLY A 322 4.47 -8.24 1.30
CA GLY A 322 4.91 -8.74 2.58
C GLY A 322 6.02 -9.78 2.46
N ARG A 323 6.49 -10.20 3.61
CA ARG A 323 7.55 -11.18 3.78
C ARG A 323 7.12 -12.56 3.28
N LYS A 324 7.94 -13.19 2.48
CA LYS A 324 7.82 -14.61 2.16
C LYS A 324 8.41 -15.44 3.31
N THR A 325 7.66 -16.44 3.75
CA THR A 325 8.06 -17.37 4.80
C THR A 325 8.51 -18.72 4.21
N THR A 326 8.88 -19.69 5.02
CA THR A 326 9.24 -21.03 4.56
C THR A 326 8.08 -21.81 3.96
N THR A 327 6.86 -21.40 4.25
CA THR A 327 5.59 -21.91 3.70
C THR A 327 4.90 -20.84 2.89
N ALA A 328 3.94 -21.19 2.04
CA ALA A 328 3.04 -20.24 1.42
C ALA A 328 2.24 -19.47 2.50
N SER A 329 1.89 -18.21 2.22
CA SER A 329 1.25 -17.34 3.20
C SER A 329 0.27 -16.35 2.54
N SER A 330 -0.37 -15.52 3.35
CA SER A 330 -1.28 -14.46 2.87
C SER A 330 -2.34 -14.99 1.89
N PRO A 331 -3.19 -15.95 2.31
CA PRO A 331 -4.21 -16.53 1.46
C PRO A 331 -5.25 -15.50 0.99
N VAL A 332 -5.72 -15.69 -0.23
CA VAL A 332 -6.88 -14.99 -0.80
C VAL A 332 -7.80 -16.07 -1.40
N PRO A 333 -9.01 -16.22 -0.91
CA PRO A 333 -9.67 -15.49 0.18
C PRO A 333 -8.88 -15.56 1.49
N LYS A 334 -8.93 -14.48 2.29
CA LYS A 334 -8.22 -14.42 3.58
C LYS A 334 -8.65 -15.56 4.50
N ASP A 335 -7.78 -16.02 5.37
CA ASP A 335 -8.14 -17.02 6.37
C ASP A 335 -9.29 -16.54 7.27
N GLY A 336 -10.29 -17.39 7.46
CA GLY A 336 -11.55 -17.05 8.11
C GLY A 336 -12.48 -16.15 7.29
N GLY A 337 -12.22 -15.99 5.98
CA GLY A 337 -13.06 -15.20 5.06
C GLY A 337 -14.49 -15.68 5.06
N ARG A 338 -15.44 -14.75 4.88
CA ARG A 338 -16.89 -15.03 4.80
C ARG A 338 -17.47 -14.35 3.58
N ASP A 339 -18.64 -14.82 3.17
CA ASP A 339 -19.39 -14.31 2.02
C ASP A 339 -18.54 -14.34 0.73
N VAL A 340 -17.68 -15.35 0.60
CA VAL A 340 -16.78 -15.52 -0.54
C VAL A 340 -17.61 -15.90 -1.78
N PRO A 341 -17.43 -15.24 -2.92
CA PRO A 341 -18.15 -15.59 -4.16
C PRO A 341 -17.90 -17.03 -4.62
N LEU A 342 -18.91 -17.67 -5.22
CA LEU A 342 -18.82 -19.06 -5.69
C LEU A 342 -17.80 -19.27 -6.82
N ASN A 343 -17.39 -18.19 -7.50
CA ASN A 343 -16.36 -18.16 -8.54
C ASN A 343 -15.03 -17.56 -8.05
N ALA A 344 -14.78 -17.60 -6.75
CA ALA A 344 -13.53 -17.09 -6.19
C ALA A 344 -12.33 -17.92 -6.62
N ASP A 345 -11.24 -17.24 -6.94
CA ASP A 345 -9.93 -17.87 -7.11
C ASP A 345 -9.22 -18.02 -5.77
N LEU A 346 -8.38 -19.04 -5.66
CA LEU A 346 -7.44 -19.22 -4.56
C LEU A 346 -6.12 -18.60 -4.95
N MET A 347 -5.64 -17.64 -4.17
CA MET A 347 -4.36 -16.98 -4.41
C MET A 347 -3.56 -16.93 -3.12
N PHE A 348 -2.24 -16.89 -3.25
CA PHE A 348 -1.34 -16.93 -2.10
C PHE A 348 0.01 -16.26 -2.39
N LEU A 349 0.69 -15.84 -1.35
CA LEU A 349 2.08 -15.44 -1.43
C LEU A 349 2.96 -16.69 -1.35
N GLU A 350 3.81 -16.88 -2.35
CA GLU A 350 4.66 -18.06 -2.49
C GLU A 350 5.66 -18.18 -1.32
N ALA A 351 6.04 -19.42 -0.99
CA ALA A 351 7.10 -19.68 -0.04
C ALA A 351 8.46 -19.14 -0.53
N TYR A 352 9.30 -18.72 0.39
CA TYR A 352 10.64 -18.25 0.08
C TYR A 352 11.50 -19.36 -0.52
N ASN A 353 12.14 -19.09 -1.65
CA ASN A 353 12.94 -20.04 -2.43
C ASN A 353 12.21 -21.30 -2.89
N SER A 354 10.89 -21.29 -2.95
CA SER A 354 10.11 -22.38 -3.52
C SER A 354 10.22 -22.42 -5.04
N THR A 355 10.05 -23.60 -5.60
CA THR A 355 10.03 -23.85 -7.05
C THR A 355 8.69 -24.39 -7.54
N HIS A 356 7.92 -25.00 -6.65
CA HIS A 356 6.63 -25.59 -6.95
C HIS A 356 5.68 -25.42 -5.77
N HIS A 357 4.37 -25.43 -6.04
CA HIS A 357 3.33 -25.46 -5.03
C HIS A 357 2.28 -26.49 -5.39
N ARG A 358 1.80 -27.23 -4.39
CA ARG A 358 0.65 -28.14 -4.47
C ARG A 358 -0.51 -27.49 -3.74
N ILE A 359 -1.64 -27.38 -4.40
CA ILE A 359 -2.81 -26.75 -3.85
C ILE A 359 -3.86 -27.82 -3.54
N LEU A 360 -4.31 -27.86 -2.29
CA LEU A 360 -5.28 -28.81 -1.78
C LEU A 360 -6.48 -28.07 -1.21
N ILE A 361 -7.69 -28.56 -1.49
CA ILE A 361 -8.94 -28.01 -0.98
C ILE A 361 -9.92 -29.13 -0.62
N GLY A 362 -10.81 -28.87 0.33
CA GLY A 362 -11.87 -29.79 0.74
C GLY A 362 -12.88 -29.14 1.67
N GLU A 363 -14.00 -29.82 1.89
CA GLU A 363 -15.05 -29.37 2.82
C GLU A 363 -14.75 -29.80 4.27
N SER A 364 -13.71 -30.58 4.50
CA SER A 364 -13.21 -30.99 5.82
C SER A 364 -11.69 -30.87 5.88
N PRO A 365 -11.12 -30.47 7.02
CA PRO A 365 -9.67 -30.38 7.19
C PRO A 365 -8.95 -31.72 7.00
N ASP A 366 -9.65 -32.84 7.23
CA ASP A 366 -9.09 -34.18 7.16
C ASP A 366 -9.21 -34.84 5.77
N SER A 367 -9.90 -34.20 4.82
CA SER A 367 -10.18 -34.73 3.49
C SER A 367 -9.85 -33.74 2.37
N LEU A 368 -8.68 -33.14 2.42
CA LEU A 368 -8.21 -32.26 1.36
C LEU A 368 -7.79 -33.08 0.13
N VAL A 369 -8.23 -32.62 -1.04
CA VAL A 369 -7.86 -33.18 -2.33
C VAL A 369 -6.96 -32.20 -3.08
N GLU A 370 -5.90 -32.73 -3.67
CA GLU A 370 -5.03 -31.92 -4.55
C GLU A 370 -5.78 -31.58 -5.83
N ILE A 371 -5.91 -30.28 -6.10
CA ILE A 371 -6.60 -29.82 -7.31
C ILE A 371 -5.62 -29.39 -8.41
N THR A 372 -4.40 -28.99 -8.07
CA THR A 372 -3.38 -28.61 -9.05
C THR A 372 -2.00 -28.49 -8.43
N GLN A 373 -0.99 -28.47 -9.32
CA GLN A 373 0.39 -28.11 -9.00
C GLN A 373 0.84 -26.95 -9.86
N ILE A 374 1.39 -25.90 -9.24
CA ILE A 374 2.01 -24.78 -9.93
C ILE A 374 3.50 -24.99 -9.97
N LYS A 375 4.05 -25.10 -11.17
CA LYS A 375 5.49 -25.24 -11.42
C LYS A 375 6.07 -23.90 -11.85
N ASN A 376 7.35 -23.68 -11.57
CA ASN A 376 8.14 -22.52 -11.99
C ASN A 376 7.53 -21.15 -11.61
N LEU A 377 6.60 -21.11 -10.65
CA LEU A 377 5.97 -19.89 -10.15
C LEU A 377 5.33 -19.00 -11.27
N GLU A 378 4.85 -19.61 -12.34
CA GLU A 378 4.24 -18.89 -13.47
C GLU A 378 2.97 -18.13 -13.08
N THR A 379 2.24 -18.67 -12.12
CA THR A 379 1.04 -18.07 -11.53
C THR A 379 1.00 -18.33 -10.02
N ASN A 380 0.18 -17.57 -9.33
CA ASN A 380 -0.25 -17.88 -7.95
C ASN A 380 -1.78 -17.76 -7.84
N ILE A 381 -2.47 -17.88 -8.98
CA ILE A 381 -3.92 -17.85 -9.10
C ILE A 381 -4.37 -19.25 -9.49
N VAL A 382 -5.30 -19.81 -8.71
CA VAL A 382 -5.90 -21.12 -8.96
C VAL A 382 -7.40 -20.98 -8.91
N THR A 383 -8.06 -21.31 -10.01
CA THR A 383 -9.54 -21.37 -10.07
C THR A 383 -9.98 -22.79 -9.70
N PRO A 384 -10.59 -23.00 -8.54
CA PRO A 384 -11.15 -24.30 -8.19
C PRO A 384 -12.38 -24.62 -9.08
N GLU A 385 -12.85 -25.87 -9.05
CA GLU A 385 -14.20 -26.18 -9.55
C GLU A 385 -15.23 -25.30 -8.81
N LYS A 386 -16.40 -25.12 -9.43
CA LYS A 386 -17.46 -24.27 -8.88
C LYS A 386 -17.73 -24.61 -7.41
N LEU A 387 -17.53 -23.63 -6.54
CA LEU A 387 -17.77 -23.77 -5.10
C LEU A 387 -19.27 -23.91 -4.84
N LYS A 388 -19.64 -24.67 -3.81
CA LYS A 388 -21.03 -24.82 -3.36
C LYS A 388 -21.44 -23.61 -2.51
N PRO A 389 -22.69 -23.16 -2.57
CA PRO A 389 -23.19 -22.09 -1.71
C PRO A 389 -23.16 -22.49 -0.22
N GLU A 390 -23.10 -21.51 0.67
CA GLU A 390 -23.16 -21.64 2.13
C GLU A 390 -22.25 -22.74 2.71
N THR A 391 -21.11 -22.98 2.06
CA THR A 391 -20.20 -24.08 2.38
C THR A 391 -18.89 -23.55 2.94
N THR A 392 -18.37 -24.18 3.98
CA THR A 392 -17.04 -23.90 4.50
C THR A 392 -16.01 -24.80 3.80
N TYR A 393 -15.01 -24.17 3.22
CA TYR A 393 -13.88 -24.84 2.60
C TYR A 393 -12.62 -24.66 3.43
N TYR A 394 -11.82 -25.73 3.46
CA TYR A 394 -10.47 -25.74 4.00
C TYR A 394 -9.49 -25.94 2.86
N TRP A 395 -8.38 -25.23 2.88
CA TRP A 395 -7.38 -25.35 1.84
C TRP A 395 -5.97 -25.11 2.36
N ARG A 396 -5.01 -25.62 1.64
CA ARG A 396 -3.60 -25.56 2.00
C ARG A 396 -2.74 -25.52 0.75
N VAL A 397 -1.58 -24.89 0.87
CA VAL A 397 -0.56 -24.83 -0.17
C VAL A 397 0.74 -25.42 0.36
N ASP A 398 1.10 -26.58 -0.12
CA ASP A 398 2.39 -27.21 0.20
C ASP A 398 3.44 -26.73 -0.81
N ALA A 399 4.59 -26.30 -0.32
CA ALA A 399 5.66 -25.71 -1.13
C ALA A 399 6.84 -26.67 -1.28
N HIS A 400 7.40 -26.78 -2.48
CA HIS A 400 8.68 -27.45 -2.70
C HIS A 400 9.82 -26.42 -2.64
N VAL A 401 10.66 -26.54 -1.62
CA VAL A 401 11.80 -25.68 -1.34
C VAL A 401 13.08 -26.53 -1.38
N PRO A 402 13.79 -26.60 -2.51
CA PRO A 402 14.93 -27.51 -2.71
C PRO A 402 16.06 -27.30 -1.72
N THR A 403 16.22 -26.09 -1.19
CA THR A 403 17.29 -25.73 -0.24
C THR A 403 16.93 -26.00 1.22
N ALA A 404 15.69 -26.39 1.51
CA ALA A 404 15.25 -26.69 2.87
C ALA A 404 15.65 -28.11 3.30
N LYS A 405 15.83 -28.34 4.61
CA LYS A 405 16.14 -29.66 5.17
C LYS A 405 15.12 -30.73 4.77
N GLN A 406 13.86 -30.36 4.68
CA GLN A 406 12.78 -31.13 4.06
C GLN A 406 12.35 -30.39 2.81
N ALA A 407 12.45 -30.99 1.65
CA ALA A 407 12.15 -30.35 0.38
C ALA A 407 10.67 -29.94 0.27
N ILE A 408 9.76 -30.71 0.87
CA ILE A 408 8.33 -30.38 0.91
C ILE A 408 8.04 -29.71 2.26
N GLN A 409 7.56 -28.47 2.18
CA GLN A 409 7.07 -27.69 3.32
C GLN A 409 5.55 -27.76 3.32
N THR A 410 4.96 -28.42 4.29
CA THR A 410 3.50 -28.43 4.47
C THR A 410 3.05 -27.05 4.91
N GLY A 411 2.10 -26.49 4.18
CA GLY A 411 1.56 -25.15 4.45
C GLY A 411 0.59 -25.12 5.63
N ASP A 412 0.23 -23.91 6.04
CA ASP A 412 -0.82 -23.69 7.03
C ASP A 412 -2.18 -24.09 6.44
N LEU A 413 -3.07 -24.54 7.29
CA LEU A 413 -4.46 -24.83 6.92
C LEU A 413 -5.29 -23.56 7.05
N TRP A 414 -5.84 -23.10 5.95
CA TRP A 414 -6.75 -21.93 5.87
C TRP A 414 -8.18 -22.37 5.62
N ARG A 415 -9.12 -21.51 5.94
CA ARG A 415 -10.54 -21.74 5.69
C ARG A 415 -11.27 -20.49 5.22
N PHE A 416 -12.34 -20.65 4.48
CA PHE A 416 -13.32 -19.59 4.16
C PHE A 416 -14.72 -20.19 4.02
N SER A 417 -15.75 -19.34 4.05
CA SER A 417 -17.14 -19.75 3.81
C SER A 417 -17.71 -18.94 2.65
N THR A 418 -18.39 -19.65 1.76
CA THR A 418 -19.03 -19.07 0.58
C THR A 418 -20.34 -18.37 0.94
N ASN A 419 -20.77 -17.44 0.07
CA ASN A 419 -22.09 -16.82 0.12
C ASN A 419 -23.17 -17.79 -0.37
N SER A 420 -24.42 -17.31 -0.39
CA SER A 420 -25.60 -18.08 -0.86
C SER A 420 -25.75 -18.10 -2.39
N ASP A 421 -25.11 -17.18 -3.14
CA ASP A 421 -25.32 -16.93 -4.57
C ASP A 421 -24.02 -17.01 -5.39
#